data_3071b85a0dfcf7e6a7f32f2e305cdb69
#
_entry.id   3071b85a0dfcf7e6a7f32f2e305cdb69
#
_cell.length_a   1.000
_cell.length_b   1.000
_cell.length_c   1.000
_cell.angle_alpha   90.00
_cell.angle_beta   90.00
_cell.angle_gamma   90.00
#
_symmetry.space_group_name_H-M   'P 1'
#
loop_
_entity.id
_entity.type
_entity.pdbx_description
1 polymer ?
#
loop_
_entity_poly.entity_id
_entity_poly.type
_entity_poly.pdbx_seq_one_letter_code
_entity_poly.pdbx_strand_id
1 'polypeptide(L)'
;RLRCDWSSDVCSSDLTFEKTEYNELPHKFEAGTPNIAGGMGLGAAIDYIEALGYENIEAYESDLLSYALQKLKGIEGLRLIGEPEEQACVISFLLGEHHPSYVGAILDRQGIAVRTGHHCTQPLMDRYEIAGTVRASFSFYNTKEEVEILVAGIEKARSMLG
;
A
#
# COMPACT_ATOMS: atom_id res chain seq x y z
N ARG A 1 42.32 -21.01 10.25
CA ARG A 1 41.73 -19.64 10.36
C ARG A 1 41.39 -19.20 8.96
N LEU A 2 40.13 -19.38 8.55
CA LEU A 2 39.57 -18.70 7.40
C LEU A 2 39.28 -17.27 7.85
N ARG A 3 40.18 -16.32 7.56
CA ARG A 3 39.84 -14.91 7.56
C ARG A 3 38.99 -14.65 6.33
N CYS A 4 37.71 -14.44 6.51
CA CYS A 4 36.89 -13.74 5.52
C CYS A 4 37.29 -12.26 5.57
N ASP A 5 38.25 -11.89 4.74
CA ASP A 5 38.82 -10.53 4.73
C ASP A 5 37.85 -9.46 4.19
N TRP A 6 36.71 -9.87 3.66
CA TRP A 6 35.69 -8.96 3.17
C TRP A 6 34.53 -8.76 4.14
N SER A 7 34.55 -9.40 5.30
CA SER A 7 33.57 -9.19 6.36
C SER A 7 33.83 -7.96 7.23
N SER A 8 35.08 -7.46 7.25
CA SER A 8 35.46 -6.32 8.07
C SER A 8 34.91 -5.00 7.57
N ASP A 9 34.61 -4.86 6.26
CA ASP A 9 34.16 -3.62 5.67
C ASP A 9 32.60 -3.47 5.67
N VAL A 10 31.88 -4.56 5.98
CA VAL A 10 30.41 -4.61 5.82
C VAL A 10 29.70 -5.08 7.09
N CYS A 11 30.42 -5.47 8.14
CA CYS A 11 29.80 -5.89 9.40
C CYS A 11 29.56 -4.71 10.33
N SER A 12 28.36 -4.69 10.95
CA SER A 12 28.02 -3.71 11.99
C SER A 12 28.84 -3.85 13.26
N SER A 13 29.52 -5.00 13.46
CA SER A 13 30.35 -5.28 14.61
C SER A 13 31.40 -6.35 14.30
N ASP A 14 32.51 -6.31 14.99
CA ASP A 14 33.51 -7.38 15.04
C ASP A 14 33.37 -8.15 16.37
N LEU A 15 33.37 -9.48 16.31
CA LEU A 15 32.98 -10.34 17.40
C LEU A 15 34.11 -11.31 17.74
N THR A 16 34.65 -11.22 18.99
CA THR A 16 35.54 -12.20 19.58
C THR A 16 34.89 -12.89 20.77
N PHE A 17 35.52 -13.94 21.34
CA PHE A 17 34.97 -14.59 22.55
C PHE A 17 34.94 -13.66 23.77
N GLU A 18 35.84 -12.68 23.81
CA GLU A 18 36.04 -11.79 24.95
C GLU A 18 35.36 -10.44 24.77
N LYS A 19 35.16 -10.02 23.51
CA LYS A 19 34.70 -8.65 23.23
C LYS A 19 33.94 -8.55 21.92
N THR A 20 32.94 -7.67 21.90
CA THR A 20 32.29 -7.18 20.69
C THR A 20 32.71 -5.73 20.47
N GLU A 21 33.25 -5.43 19.30
CA GLU A 21 33.56 -4.07 18.87
C GLU A 21 32.59 -3.64 17.79
N TYR A 22 31.91 -2.54 18.01
CA TYR A 22 30.95 -1.99 17.03
C TYR A 22 31.68 -1.08 16.06
N ASN A 23 31.32 -1.17 14.79
CA ASN A 23 31.83 -0.30 13.74
C ASN A 23 31.41 1.17 13.94
N GLU A 24 32.02 2.07 13.20
CA GLU A 24 31.61 3.48 13.17
C GLU A 24 30.34 3.68 12.33
N LEU A 25 29.69 4.84 12.50
CA LEU A 25 28.54 5.22 11.68
C LEU A 25 29.00 5.46 10.23
N PRO A 26 28.20 5.06 9.22
CA PRO A 26 26.84 4.47 9.31
C PRO A 26 26.82 2.96 9.54
N HIS A 27 27.95 2.25 9.34
CA HIS A 27 28.03 0.79 9.31
C HIS A 27 27.63 0.11 10.62
N LYS A 28 27.73 0.83 11.73
CA LYS A 28 27.30 0.35 13.06
C LYS A 28 25.88 -0.21 13.10
N PHE A 29 24.98 0.35 12.29
CA PHE A 29 23.57 -0.04 12.23
C PHE A 29 23.19 -0.84 10.98
N GLU A 30 24.18 -1.14 10.14
CA GLU A 30 23.98 -1.88 8.88
C GLU A 30 24.71 -3.23 8.99
N ALA A 31 23.93 -4.30 9.01
CA ALA A 31 24.45 -5.66 9.11
C ALA A 31 24.55 -6.31 7.74
N GLY A 32 25.75 -6.75 7.37
CA GLY A 32 26.01 -7.50 6.15
C GLY A 32 26.10 -6.64 4.88
N THR A 33 26.05 -7.29 3.73
CA THR A 33 26.11 -6.63 2.42
C THR A 33 24.88 -5.78 2.17
N PRO A 34 25.00 -4.48 1.80
CA PRO A 34 23.86 -3.64 1.46
C PRO A 34 23.03 -4.22 0.31
N ASN A 35 21.74 -3.87 0.29
CA ASN A 35 20.85 -4.23 -0.81
C ASN A 35 21.15 -3.37 -2.07
N ILE A 36 22.26 -3.69 -2.74
CA ILE A 36 22.75 -2.91 -3.90
C ILE A 36 21.71 -2.90 -5.04
N ALA A 37 21.13 -4.07 -5.33
CA ALA A 37 20.11 -4.19 -6.39
C ALA A 37 18.88 -3.35 -6.08
N GLY A 38 18.44 -3.33 -4.81
CA GLY A 38 17.31 -2.49 -4.37
C GLY A 38 17.64 -1.00 -4.47
N GLY A 39 18.86 -0.59 -4.11
CA GLY A 39 19.32 0.80 -4.26
C GLY A 39 19.33 1.26 -5.72
N MET A 40 19.87 0.45 -6.62
CA MET A 40 19.86 0.73 -8.06
C MET A 40 18.42 0.76 -8.63
N GLY A 41 17.58 -0.20 -8.23
CA GLY A 41 16.18 -0.25 -8.63
C GLY A 41 15.37 0.96 -8.18
N LEU A 42 15.62 1.43 -6.96
CA LEU A 42 15.00 2.66 -6.44
C LEU A 42 15.44 3.89 -7.25
N GLY A 43 16.74 4.01 -7.58
CA GLY A 43 17.24 5.07 -8.44
C GLY A 43 16.53 5.09 -9.79
N ALA A 44 16.45 3.94 -10.47
CA ALA A 44 15.74 3.82 -11.74
C ALA A 44 14.24 4.16 -11.64
N ALA A 45 13.58 3.81 -10.52
CA ALA A 45 12.19 4.17 -10.28
C ALA A 45 12.01 5.68 -10.08
N ILE A 46 12.93 6.33 -9.41
CA ILE A 46 12.93 7.80 -9.24
C ILE A 46 13.08 8.49 -10.62
N ASP A 47 14.09 8.09 -11.40
CA ASP A 47 14.31 8.62 -12.75
C ASP A 47 13.05 8.47 -13.64
N TYR A 48 12.37 7.33 -13.53
CA TYR A 48 11.12 7.07 -14.27
C TYR A 48 10.00 8.01 -13.84
N ILE A 49 9.79 8.22 -12.55
CA ILE A 49 8.76 9.12 -12.01
C ILE A 49 9.07 10.56 -12.38
N GLU A 50 10.33 10.99 -12.27
CA GLU A 50 10.76 12.34 -12.67
C GLU A 50 10.56 12.60 -14.17
N ALA A 51 10.79 11.59 -15.01
CA ALA A 51 10.55 11.67 -16.45
C ALA A 51 9.06 11.80 -16.81
N LEU A 52 8.16 11.23 -16.02
CA LEU A 52 6.70 11.43 -16.17
C LEU A 52 6.26 12.82 -15.70
N GLY A 53 6.93 13.34 -14.68
CA GLY A 53 6.63 14.61 -14.00
C GLY A 53 5.58 14.46 -12.90
N TYR A 54 5.91 14.92 -11.70
CA TYR A 54 5.02 14.82 -10.53
C TYR A 54 3.67 15.50 -10.73
N GLU A 55 3.65 16.65 -11.37
CA GLU A 55 2.42 17.41 -11.66
C GLU A 55 1.47 16.65 -12.59
N ASN A 56 2.01 15.92 -13.57
CA ASN A 56 1.22 15.09 -14.48
C ASN A 56 0.62 13.89 -13.74
N ILE A 57 1.40 13.26 -12.88
CA ILE A 57 0.95 12.13 -12.05
C ILE A 57 -0.16 12.60 -11.11
N GLU A 58 0.03 13.70 -10.40
CA GLU A 58 -0.95 14.27 -9.47
C GLU A 58 -2.26 14.62 -10.17
N ALA A 59 -2.17 15.29 -11.32
CA ALA A 59 -3.36 15.66 -12.10
C ALA A 59 -4.14 14.40 -12.56
N TYR A 60 -3.44 13.38 -13.04
CA TYR A 60 -4.06 12.13 -13.47
C TYR A 60 -4.71 11.37 -12.31
N GLU A 61 -3.99 11.21 -11.20
CA GLU A 61 -4.50 10.51 -10.01
C GLU A 61 -5.68 11.24 -9.39
N SER A 62 -5.69 12.59 -9.40
CA SER A 62 -6.80 13.40 -8.92
C SER A 62 -8.06 13.22 -9.78
N ASP A 63 -7.93 13.17 -11.11
CA ASP A 63 -9.05 12.89 -12.02
C ASP A 63 -9.60 11.48 -11.81
N LEU A 64 -8.71 10.49 -11.70
CA LEU A 64 -9.07 9.10 -11.46
C LEU A 64 -9.77 8.91 -10.11
N LEU A 65 -9.25 9.55 -9.06
CA LEU A 65 -9.85 9.55 -7.72
C LEU A 65 -11.25 10.14 -7.73
N SER A 66 -11.41 11.31 -8.36
CA SER A 66 -12.70 11.99 -8.48
C SER A 66 -13.72 11.11 -9.20
N TYR A 67 -13.31 10.46 -10.28
CA TYR A 67 -14.13 9.51 -11.01
C TYR A 67 -14.52 8.31 -10.15
N ALA A 68 -13.56 7.70 -9.45
CA ALA A 68 -13.81 6.55 -8.58
C ALA A 68 -14.76 6.90 -7.42
N LEU A 69 -14.57 8.06 -6.77
CA LEU A 69 -15.46 8.52 -5.70
C LEU A 69 -16.89 8.75 -6.19
N GLN A 70 -17.06 9.36 -7.37
CA GLN A 70 -18.37 9.55 -7.98
C GLN A 70 -19.09 8.23 -8.22
N LYS A 71 -18.39 7.22 -8.74
CA LYS A 71 -18.96 5.90 -9.02
C LYS A 71 -19.29 5.13 -7.75
N LEU A 72 -18.38 5.11 -6.79
CA LEU A 72 -18.57 4.40 -5.53
C LEU A 72 -19.69 5.00 -4.67
N LYS A 73 -19.85 6.32 -4.66
CA LYS A 73 -20.98 6.99 -3.98
C LYS A 73 -22.35 6.60 -4.55
N GLY A 74 -22.40 6.13 -5.79
CA GLY A 74 -23.64 5.63 -6.43
C GLY A 74 -24.05 4.22 -5.98
N ILE A 75 -23.18 3.47 -5.30
CA ILE A 75 -23.48 2.10 -4.87
C ILE A 75 -24.30 2.11 -3.59
N GLU A 76 -25.48 1.51 -3.63
CA GLU A 76 -26.37 1.40 -2.47
C GLU A 76 -25.73 0.59 -1.34
N GLY A 77 -25.77 1.12 -0.12
CA GLY A 77 -25.20 0.47 1.06
C GLY A 77 -23.68 0.60 1.18
N LEU A 78 -23.00 1.26 0.22
CA LEU A 78 -21.58 1.58 0.36
C LEU A 78 -21.40 2.85 1.20
N ARG A 79 -20.56 2.77 2.21
CA ARG A 79 -20.17 3.90 3.07
C ARG A 79 -18.69 4.19 2.91
N LEU A 80 -18.32 5.37 2.46
CA LEU A 80 -16.94 5.84 2.44
C LEU A 80 -16.45 6.13 3.86
N ILE A 81 -15.19 5.81 4.13
CA ILE A 81 -14.53 6.07 5.42
C ILE A 81 -13.39 7.06 5.21
N GLY A 82 -13.59 8.28 5.67
CA GLY A 82 -12.70 9.41 5.45
C GLY A 82 -12.98 10.11 4.11
N GLU A 83 -13.31 11.38 4.19
CA GLU A 83 -13.49 12.27 3.03
C GLU A 83 -12.78 13.60 3.33
N PRO A 84 -11.42 13.63 3.34
CA PRO A 84 -10.68 14.86 3.55
C PRO A 84 -10.73 15.76 2.31
N GLU A 85 -10.37 17.04 2.47
CA GLU A 85 -10.29 17.99 1.36
C GLU A 85 -9.17 17.62 0.37
N GLU A 86 -8.02 17.17 0.91
CA GLU A 86 -6.90 16.65 0.13
C GLU A 86 -6.74 15.15 0.40
N GLN A 87 -6.75 14.34 -0.63
CA GLN A 87 -6.72 12.89 -0.53
C GLN A 87 -5.79 12.30 -1.59
N ALA A 88 -4.93 11.38 -1.17
CA ALA A 88 -4.20 10.52 -2.10
C ALA A 88 -5.18 9.57 -2.81
N CYS A 89 -4.75 8.96 -3.92
CA CYS A 89 -5.60 8.09 -4.74
C CYS A 89 -5.90 6.74 -4.05
N VAL A 90 -6.45 6.82 -2.82
CA VAL A 90 -6.76 5.69 -1.93
C VAL A 90 -8.16 5.89 -1.35
N ILE A 91 -9.02 4.89 -1.48
CA ILE A 91 -10.40 4.94 -1.02
C ILE A 91 -10.64 3.81 -0.04
N SER A 92 -11.13 4.14 1.16
CA SER A 92 -11.57 3.16 2.16
C SER A 92 -13.09 3.17 2.25
N PHE A 93 -13.70 1.98 2.28
CA PHE A 93 -15.16 1.86 2.33
C PHE A 93 -15.63 0.63 3.11
N LEU A 94 -16.90 0.65 3.46
CA LEU A 94 -17.67 -0.47 3.97
C LEU A 94 -18.85 -0.76 3.03
N LEU A 95 -19.33 -1.99 3.04
CA LEU A 95 -20.50 -2.42 2.26
C LEU A 95 -21.54 -3.01 3.22
N GLY A 96 -22.60 -2.26 3.52
CA GLY A 96 -23.59 -2.61 4.54
C GLY A 96 -22.94 -2.92 5.88
N GLU A 97 -23.47 -3.92 6.57
CA GLU A 97 -22.94 -4.43 7.83
C GLU A 97 -21.98 -5.62 7.64
N HIS A 98 -21.56 -5.88 6.40
CA HIS A 98 -20.72 -7.04 6.10
C HIS A 98 -19.28 -6.81 6.53
N HIS A 99 -18.67 -7.85 7.09
CA HIS A 99 -17.27 -7.78 7.49
C HIS A 99 -16.38 -7.57 6.25
N PRO A 100 -15.43 -6.62 6.27
CA PRO A 100 -14.60 -6.28 5.10
C PRO A 100 -13.89 -7.46 4.44
N SER A 101 -13.52 -8.48 5.22
CA SER A 101 -12.85 -9.68 4.70
C SER A 101 -13.73 -10.50 3.75
N TYR A 102 -15.05 -10.50 3.94
CA TYR A 102 -15.95 -11.22 3.03
C TYR A 102 -16.05 -10.48 1.69
N VAL A 103 -16.18 -9.16 1.74
CA VAL A 103 -16.18 -8.32 0.54
C VAL A 103 -14.88 -8.50 -0.24
N GLY A 104 -13.73 -8.43 0.46
CA GLY A 104 -12.42 -8.64 -0.16
C GLY A 104 -12.27 -10.02 -0.78
N ALA A 105 -12.72 -11.09 -0.11
CA ALA A 105 -12.66 -12.45 -0.66
C ALA A 105 -13.50 -12.63 -1.93
N ILE A 106 -14.64 -11.93 -2.02
CA ILE A 106 -15.49 -11.96 -3.22
C ILE A 106 -14.85 -11.19 -4.37
N LEU A 107 -14.22 -10.04 -4.08
CA LEU A 107 -13.49 -9.23 -5.06
C LEU A 107 -12.26 -9.98 -5.58
N ASP A 108 -11.49 -10.62 -4.70
CA ASP A 108 -10.31 -11.42 -5.05
C ASP A 108 -10.65 -12.55 -6.04
N ARG A 109 -11.76 -13.25 -5.83
CA ARG A 109 -12.25 -14.27 -6.77
C ARG A 109 -12.62 -13.73 -8.14
N GLN A 110 -12.79 -12.43 -8.28
CA GLN A 110 -13.05 -11.73 -9.53
C GLN A 110 -11.78 -11.12 -10.12
N GLY A 111 -10.61 -11.35 -9.52
CA GLY A 111 -9.35 -10.77 -9.93
C GLY A 111 -9.16 -9.30 -9.53
N ILE A 112 -9.96 -8.81 -8.58
CA ILE A 112 -9.90 -7.44 -8.10
C ILE A 112 -9.13 -7.39 -6.79
N ALA A 113 -7.94 -6.79 -6.81
CA ALA A 113 -7.06 -6.68 -5.66
C ALA A 113 -7.46 -5.48 -4.78
N VAL A 114 -7.88 -5.78 -3.55
CA VAL A 114 -8.13 -4.78 -2.50
C VAL A 114 -7.45 -5.20 -1.21
N ARG A 115 -7.22 -4.27 -0.31
CA ARG A 115 -6.74 -4.58 1.03
C ARG A 115 -7.88 -4.50 2.03
N THR A 116 -7.99 -5.47 2.95
CA THR A 116 -9.01 -5.48 4.01
C THR A 116 -8.38 -5.53 5.39
N GLY A 117 -9.06 -5.00 6.40
CA GLY A 117 -8.67 -5.03 7.80
C GLY A 117 -8.37 -3.67 8.41
N HIS A 118 -7.54 -3.65 9.45
CA HIS A 118 -7.24 -2.45 10.24
C HIS A 118 -6.22 -1.50 9.59
N HIS A 119 -5.53 -1.91 8.52
CA HIS A 119 -4.49 -1.13 7.82
C HIS A 119 -3.36 -0.62 8.73
N CYS A 120 -3.03 -1.38 9.80
CA CYS A 120 -2.09 -0.98 10.87
C CYS A 120 -2.54 0.24 11.69
N THR A 121 -3.84 0.55 11.70
CA THR A 121 -4.42 1.70 12.40
C THR A 121 -5.60 1.27 13.29
N GLN A 122 -5.42 0.22 14.08
CA GLN A 122 -6.48 -0.30 14.97
C GLN A 122 -7.11 0.79 15.86
N PRO A 123 -6.37 1.72 16.48
CA PRO A 123 -6.98 2.79 17.28
C PRO A 123 -7.95 3.67 16.50
N LEU A 124 -7.74 3.83 15.18
CA LEU A 124 -8.68 4.55 14.33
C LEU A 124 -9.94 3.73 14.06
N MET A 125 -9.81 2.41 13.88
CA MET A 125 -10.95 1.52 13.72
C MET A 125 -11.81 1.50 14.97
N ASP A 126 -11.18 1.44 16.16
CA ASP A 126 -11.86 1.50 17.44
C ASP A 126 -12.62 2.83 17.61
N ARG A 127 -12.03 3.96 17.20
CA ARG A 127 -12.69 5.27 17.23
C ARG A 127 -13.91 5.33 16.31
N TYR A 128 -13.88 4.66 15.16
CA TYR A 128 -15.01 4.58 14.22
C TYR A 128 -16.00 3.45 14.58
N GLU A 129 -15.69 2.64 15.58
CA GLU A 129 -16.47 1.48 16.00
C GLU A 129 -16.71 0.49 14.85
N ILE A 130 -15.66 0.23 14.05
CA ILE A 130 -15.71 -0.66 12.90
C ILE A 130 -14.62 -1.74 12.99
N ALA A 131 -14.92 -2.91 12.45
CA ALA A 131 -13.99 -4.05 12.43
C ALA A 131 -12.79 -3.88 11.47
N GLY A 132 -12.80 -2.85 10.64
CA GLY A 132 -11.82 -2.60 9.59
C GLY A 132 -12.50 -2.02 8.36
N THR A 133 -11.76 -1.82 7.27
CA THR A 133 -12.32 -1.35 5.99
C THR A 133 -11.84 -2.20 4.82
N VAL A 134 -12.51 -2.08 3.69
CA VAL A 134 -12.00 -2.45 2.37
C VAL A 134 -11.31 -1.22 1.79
N ARG A 135 -10.08 -1.37 1.29
CA ARG A 135 -9.31 -0.27 0.73
C ARG A 135 -8.91 -0.56 -0.71
N ALA A 136 -9.36 0.26 -1.63
CA ALA A 136 -8.87 0.33 -2.99
C ALA A 136 -7.79 1.42 -3.09
N SER A 137 -6.68 1.13 -3.74
CA SER A 137 -5.59 2.08 -4.00
C SER A 137 -5.33 2.11 -5.50
N PHE A 138 -5.28 3.28 -6.07
CA PHE A 138 -4.99 3.51 -7.48
C PHE A 138 -3.70 4.29 -7.63
N SER A 139 -3.11 4.23 -8.79
CA SER A 139 -1.95 5.03 -9.15
C SER A 139 -2.01 5.43 -10.62
N PHE A 140 -1.04 6.18 -11.09
CA PHE A 140 -0.97 6.72 -12.46
C PHE A 140 -0.99 5.66 -13.58
N TYR A 141 -0.85 4.39 -13.26
CA TYR A 141 -0.96 3.27 -14.22
C TYR A 141 -2.33 2.59 -14.22
N ASN A 142 -3.24 2.96 -13.29
CA ASN A 142 -4.61 2.44 -13.29
C ASN A 142 -5.50 3.25 -14.23
N THR A 143 -6.59 2.64 -14.69
CA THR A 143 -7.49 3.26 -15.68
C THR A 143 -8.91 3.41 -15.16
N LYS A 144 -9.73 4.22 -15.85
CA LYS A 144 -11.16 4.37 -15.52
C LYS A 144 -11.94 3.07 -15.75
N GLU A 145 -11.51 2.24 -16.70
CA GLU A 145 -12.07 0.91 -16.94
C GLU A 145 -11.86 -0.01 -15.75
N GLU A 146 -10.70 0.05 -15.08
CA GLU A 146 -10.44 -0.71 -13.87
C GLU A 146 -11.31 -0.22 -12.69
N VAL A 147 -11.62 1.07 -12.62
CA VAL A 147 -12.61 1.58 -11.67
C VAL A 147 -14.00 1.00 -11.93
N GLU A 148 -14.44 0.93 -13.20
CA GLU A 148 -15.72 0.30 -13.55
C GLU A 148 -15.74 -1.20 -13.19
N ILE A 149 -14.62 -1.92 -13.38
CA ILE A 149 -14.49 -3.32 -12.96
C ILE A 149 -14.63 -3.45 -11.43
N LEU A 150 -14.01 -2.54 -10.67
CA LEU A 150 -14.16 -2.51 -9.21
C LEU A 150 -15.62 -2.27 -8.81
N VAL A 151 -16.29 -1.30 -9.41
CA VAL A 151 -17.70 -0.97 -9.15
C VAL A 151 -18.59 -2.18 -9.42
N ALA A 152 -18.44 -2.81 -10.59
CA ALA A 152 -19.21 -4.01 -10.95
C ALA A 152 -18.93 -5.18 -9.97
N GLY A 153 -17.68 -5.33 -9.54
CA GLY A 153 -17.28 -6.33 -8.55
C GLY A 153 -17.92 -6.10 -7.18
N ILE A 154 -18.00 -4.85 -6.73
CA ILE A 154 -18.67 -4.48 -5.47
C ILE A 154 -20.17 -4.72 -5.55
N GLU A 155 -20.82 -4.33 -6.65
CA GLU A 155 -22.24 -4.61 -6.86
C GLU A 155 -22.55 -6.09 -6.84
N LYS A 156 -21.69 -6.91 -7.44
CA LYS A 156 -21.81 -8.36 -7.38
C LYS A 156 -21.58 -8.88 -5.96
N ALA A 157 -20.62 -8.34 -5.21
CA ALA A 157 -20.40 -8.70 -3.82
C ALA A 157 -21.63 -8.36 -2.97
N ARG A 158 -22.24 -7.19 -3.18
CA ARG A 158 -23.50 -6.76 -2.55
C ARG A 158 -24.63 -7.77 -2.81
N SER A 159 -24.81 -8.16 -4.06
CA SER A 159 -25.85 -9.12 -4.45
C SER A 159 -25.62 -10.53 -3.86
N MET A 160 -24.38 -10.91 -3.59
CA MET A 160 -24.04 -12.23 -3.03
C MET A 160 -24.16 -12.26 -1.50
N LEU A 161 -24.00 -11.13 -0.86
CA LEU A 161 -24.05 -11.01 0.60
C LEU A 161 -25.46 -10.70 1.13
N GLY A 162 -26.37 -10.28 0.26
CA GLY A 162 -27.76 -10.00 0.58
C GLY A 162 -28.01 -8.54 0.84
#